data_aa7dec8c86d85d66a69fca274a71879c
#
_entry.id   aa7dec8c86d85d66a69fca274a71879c
#
_cell.length_a   1.000
_cell.length_b   1.000
_cell.length_c   1.000
_cell.angle_alpha   90.00
_cell.angle_beta   90.00
_cell.angle_gamma   90.00
#
_symmetry.space_group_name_H-M   'P 1'
#
loop_
_entity.id
_entity.type
_entity.pdbx_description
1 polymer ?
#
loop_
_entity_poly.entity_id
_entity_poly.type
_entity_poly.pdbx_seq_one_letter_code
_entity_poly.pdbx_strand_id
1 'polypeptide(L)'
;ASDVYKRQVHHELVASALATKIGHEINPDFKIGCMVLAMPAYPMTPKPEDVLAAREFENQNYLFSDIHARGKYPAYINRFFKENGIEIQFAPGDKELLAENTVDFISFSYYMSVVAAHDPENYSSGRGNLLGGILNPHLASSEWGWQIDPVGLRLVLNSFYDRYQLPLFIVENGLGAKDVLVDGPNGPTVEDDYRIDYLKQHLQQVGEALEDGVEPVSYTHLRA
;
A
#
# COMPACT_ATOMS: atom_id res chain seq x y z
N ALA A 1 -9.88 -6.64 -23.14
CA ALA A 1 -9.82 -5.62 -22.04
C ALA A 1 -8.51 -5.74 -21.23
N SER A 2 -8.01 -6.95 -20.96
CA SER A 2 -6.82 -7.15 -20.11
C SER A 2 -5.54 -6.49 -20.65
N ASP A 3 -5.26 -6.55 -21.93
CA ASP A 3 -3.98 -6.07 -22.50
C ASP A 3 -3.87 -4.53 -22.56
N VAL A 4 -5.00 -3.84 -22.67
CA VAL A 4 -5.04 -2.37 -22.67
C VAL A 4 -4.64 -1.83 -21.29
N TYR A 5 -5.23 -2.37 -20.21
CA TYR A 5 -4.90 -1.95 -18.84
C TYR A 5 -3.44 -2.21 -18.47
N LYS A 6 -2.87 -3.31 -18.94
CA LYS A 6 -1.48 -3.69 -18.65
C LYS A 6 -0.48 -2.77 -19.33
N ARG A 7 -0.75 -2.34 -20.57
CA ARG A 7 0.04 -1.34 -21.27
C ARG A 7 -0.11 0.04 -20.63
N GLN A 8 -1.30 0.38 -20.18
CA GLN A 8 -1.58 1.64 -19.50
C GLN A 8 -0.72 1.78 -18.23
N VAL A 9 -0.69 0.74 -17.37
CA VAL A 9 0.15 0.73 -16.16
C VAL A 9 1.63 0.94 -16.49
N HIS A 10 2.15 0.30 -17.55
CA HIS A 10 3.54 0.52 -17.98
C HIS A 10 3.78 1.99 -18.37
N HIS A 11 2.86 2.57 -19.16
CA HIS A 11 2.97 3.98 -19.56
C HIS A 11 2.86 4.94 -18.37
N GLU A 12 2.05 4.63 -17.37
CA GLU A 12 1.97 5.40 -16.12
C GLU A 12 3.29 5.38 -15.36
N LEU A 13 3.95 4.22 -15.26
CA LEU A 13 5.28 4.09 -14.64
C LEU A 13 6.35 4.86 -15.41
N VAL A 14 6.35 4.79 -16.74
CA VAL A 14 7.26 5.57 -17.60
C VAL A 14 6.99 7.07 -17.45
N ALA A 15 5.73 7.49 -17.44
CA ALA A 15 5.35 8.89 -17.22
C ALA A 15 5.78 9.40 -15.83
N SER A 16 5.68 8.55 -14.80
CA SER A 16 6.17 8.89 -13.45
C SER A 16 7.69 9.09 -13.42
N ALA A 17 8.46 8.19 -14.06
CA ALA A 17 9.91 8.35 -14.16
C ALA A 17 10.29 9.63 -14.96
N LEU A 18 9.55 9.95 -16.02
CA LEU A 18 9.75 11.18 -16.77
C LEU A 18 9.44 12.42 -15.93
N ALA A 19 8.38 12.39 -15.12
CA ALA A 19 8.06 13.47 -14.21
C ALA A 19 9.15 13.69 -13.14
N THR A 20 9.70 12.60 -12.59
CA THR A 20 10.85 12.63 -11.66
C THR A 20 12.07 13.27 -12.32
N LYS A 21 12.40 12.85 -13.54
CA LYS A 21 13.49 13.43 -14.34
C LYS A 21 13.31 14.93 -14.52
N ILE A 22 12.16 15.36 -15.01
CA ILE A 22 11.87 16.79 -15.25
C ILE A 22 11.92 17.58 -13.95
N GLY A 23 11.41 17.03 -12.85
CA GLY A 23 11.47 17.69 -11.55
C GLY A 23 12.90 17.93 -11.09
N HIS A 24 13.80 16.95 -11.20
CA HIS A 24 15.21 17.11 -10.85
C HIS A 24 15.98 17.99 -11.84
N GLU A 25 15.58 18.04 -13.13
CA GLU A 25 16.14 18.98 -14.11
C GLU A 25 15.77 20.44 -13.78
N ILE A 26 14.55 20.67 -13.25
CA ILE A 26 14.11 22.02 -12.81
C ILE A 26 14.84 22.43 -11.53
N ASN A 27 14.92 21.54 -10.56
CA ASN A 27 15.65 21.77 -9.32
C ASN A 27 16.14 20.42 -8.76
N PRO A 28 17.47 20.18 -8.72
CA PRO A 28 18.04 18.93 -8.21
C PRO A 28 17.81 18.71 -6.71
N ASP A 29 17.40 19.73 -5.95
CA ASP A 29 17.08 19.61 -4.52
C ASP A 29 15.65 19.14 -4.25
N PHE A 30 14.80 19.06 -5.28
CA PHE A 30 13.45 18.53 -5.11
C PHE A 30 13.50 17.07 -4.66
N LYS A 31 12.64 16.73 -3.68
CA LYS A 31 12.39 15.36 -3.26
C LYS A 31 11.10 14.90 -3.86
N ILE A 32 11.18 13.89 -4.73
CA ILE A 32 10.07 13.38 -5.52
C ILE A 32 9.81 11.93 -5.10
N GLY A 33 8.59 11.65 -4.64
CA GLY A 33 8.17 10.32 -4.21
C GLY A 33 7.13 9.70 -5.12
N CYS A 34 6.89 8.41 -4.94
CA CYS A 34 5.71 7.76 -5.47
C CYS A 34 4.63 7.65 -4.39
N MET A 35 3.37 7.44 -4.81
CA MET A 35 2.27 7.11 -3.90
C MET A 35 1.70 5.75 -4.26
N VAL A 36 1.69 4.83 -3.31
CA VAL A 36 1.17 3.46 -3.47
C VAL A 36 0.17 3.12 -2.37
N LEU A 37 -0.73 2.19 -2.63
CA LEU A 37 -1.55 1.59 -1.58
C LEU A 37 -0.71 0.52 -0.86
N ALA A 38 -0.55 0.65 0.45
CA ALA A 38 0.11 -0.34 1.27
C ALA A 38 -0.93 -1.24 1.95
N MET A 39 -0.89 -2.52 1.62
CA MET A 39 -1.83 -3.51 2.14
C MET A 39 -1.07 -4.80 2.45
N PRO A 40 -0.63 -4.98 3.71
CA PRO A 40 0.08 -6.19 4.11
C PRO A 40 -0.87 -7.39 4.10
N ALA A 41 -0.36 -8.55 3.73
CA ALA A 41 -1.12 -9.79 3.67
C ALA A 41 -0.65 -10.78 4.73
N TYR A 42 -1.55 -11.21 5.59
CA TYR A 42 -1.28 -12.30 6.51
C TYR A 42 -1.66 -13.65 5.90
N PRO A 43 -0.87 -14.71 6.14
CA PRO A 43 -1.32 -16.04 5.81
C PRO A 43 -2.49 -16.44 6.73
N MET A 44 -3.49 -17.11 6.20
CA MET A 44 -4.63 -17.59 6.99
C MET A 44 -4.21 -18.58 8.07
N THR A 45 -3.20 -19.39 7.77
CA THR A 45 -2.59 -20.35 8.71
C THR A 45 -1.07 -20.39 8.50
N PRO A 46 -0.29 -21.00 9.43
CA PRO A 46 1.12 -21.25 9.23
C PRO A 46 1.43 -22.35 8.19
N LYS A 47 0.43 -22.88 7.48
CA LYS A 47 0.62 -23.82 6.38
C LYS A 47 1.49 -23.16 5.29
N PRO A 48 2.55 -23.84 4.80
CA PRO A 48 3.49 -23.23 3.83
C PRO A 48 2.81 -22.67 2.58
N GLU A 49 1.73 -23.29 2.10
CA GLU A 49 0.99 -22.83 0.93
C GLU A 49 0.22 -21.54 1.21
N ASP A 50 -0.32 -21.34 2.42
CA ASP A 50 -0.96 -20.07 2.83
C ASP A 50 0.08 -18.96 2.98
N VAL A 51 1.26 -19.28 3.52
CA VAL A 51 2.39 -18.33 3.62
C VAL A 51 2.84 -17.90 2.22
N LEU A 52 2.90 -18.85 1.28
CA LEU A 52 3.24 -18.53 -0.11
C LEU A 52 2.16 -17.65 -0.77
N ALA A 53 0.87 -17.95 -0.54
CA ALA A 53 -0.23 -17.14 -1.06
C ALA A 53 -0.19 -15.68 -0.54
N ALA A 54 0.10 -15.49 0.74
CA ALA A 54 0.30 -14.15 1.31
C ALA A 54 1.49 -13.43 0.65
N ARG A 55 2.60 -14.12 0.44
CA ARG A 55 3.78 -13.56 -0.23
C ARG A 55 3.52 -13.20 -1.69
N GLU A 56 2.76 -14.00 -2.41
CA GLU A 56 2.37 -13.72 -3.80
C GLU A 56 1.45 -12.50 -3.89
N PHE A 57 0.53 -12.34 -2.94
CA PHE A 57 -0.29 -11.14 -2.84
C PHE A 57 0.56 -9.87 -2.60
N GLU A 58 1.47 -9.91 -1.64
CA GLU A 58 2.38 -8.80 -1.35
C GLU A 58 3.27 -8.44 -2.55
N ASN A 59 3.76 -9.44 -3.29
CA ASN A 59 4.58 -9.22 -4.47
C ASN A 59 3.84 -8.43 -5.56
N GLN A 60 2.53 -8.63 -5.73
CA GLN A 60 1.73 -7.83 -6.66
C GLN A 60 1.64 -6.36 -6.20
N ASN A 61 1.58 -6.15 -4.90
CA ASN A 61 1.57 -4.80 -4.31
C ASN A 61 2.95 -4.13 -4.39
N TYR A 62 4.02 -4.87 -4.08
CA TYR A 62 5.41 -4.37 -4.20
C TYR A 62 5.85 -4.09 -5.63
N LEU A 63 5.18 -4.63 -6.65
CA LEU A 63 5.54 -4.40 -8.05
C LEU A 63 5.72 -2.90 -8.35
N PHE A 64 4.77 -2.08 -7.91
CA PHE A 64 4.78 -0.65 -8.18
C PHE A 64 5.90 0.07 -7.44
N SER A 65 6.01 -0.13 -6.13
CA SER A 65 7.07 0.47 -5.34
C SER A 65 8.47 -0.01 -5.74
N ASP A 66 8.62 -1.29 -6.14
CA ASP A 66 9.90 -1.80 -6.67
C ASP A 66 10.33 -1.07 -7.95
N ILE A 67 9.40 -0.81 -8.87
CA ILE A 67 9.73 -0.12 -10.12
C ILE A 67 10.08 1.35 -9.83
N HIS A 68 9.32 2.02 -8.98
CA HIS A 68 9.60 3.40 -8.60
C HIS A 68 10.94 3.56 -7.86
N ALA A 69 11.25 2.65 -6.92
CA ALA A 69 12.44 2.77 -6.07
C ALA A 69 13.70 2.15 -6.69
N ARG A 70 13.55 1.15 -7.58
CA ARG A 70 14.66 0.39 -8.16
C ARG A 70 14.82 0.53 -9.65
N GLY A 71 13.90 1.22 -10.31
CA GLY A 71 13.94 1.54 -11.73
C GLY A 71 13.82 0.35 -12.68
N LYS A 72 13.30 -0.79 -12.21
CA LYS A 72 13.16 -2.00 -13.05
C LYS A 72 12.07 -2.93 -12.56
N TYR A 73 11.50 -3.69 -13.48
CA TYR A 73 10.58 -4.76 -13.16
C TYR A 73 11.28 -5.86 -12.34
N PRO A 74 10.73 -6.25 -11.18
CA PRO A 74 11.33 -7.29 -10.35
C PRO A 74 11.15 -8.68 -10.97
N ALA A 75 12.11 -9.57 -10.74
CA ALA A 75 12.12 -10.90 -11.36
C ALA A 75 10.92 -11.78 -10.95
N TYR A 76 10.38 -11.59 -9.74
CA TYR A 76 9.25 -12.39 -9.25
C TYR A 76 7.96 -12.18 -10.06
N ILE A 77 7.79 -11.03 -10.75
CA ILE A 77 6.58 -10.78 -11.53
C ILE A 77 6.55 -11.55 -12.86
N ASN A 78 7.69 -12.05 -13.33
CA ASN A 78 7.79 -12.73 -14.62
C ASN A 78 6.91 -14.00 -14.68
N ARG A 79 6.79 -14.73 -13.56
CA ARG A 79 5.90 -15.89 -13.46
C ARG A 79 4.44 -15.46 -13.63
N PHE A 80 4.01 -14.46 -12.89
CA PHE A 80 2.66 -13.91 -13.00
C PHE A 80 2.35 -13.43 -14.43
N PHE A 81 3.28 -12.73 -15.05
CA PHE A 81 3.12 -12.28 -16.44
C PHE A 81 2.96 -13.45 -17.39
N LYS A 82 3.82 -14.47 -17.28
CA LYS A 82 3.75 -15.67 -18.11
C LYS A 82 2.44 -16.42 -17.96
N GLU A 83 2.00 -16.66 -16.72
CA GLU A 83 0.76 -17.41 -16.41
C GLU A 83 -0.49 -16.66 -16.87
N ASN A 84 -0.44 -15.32 -16.91
CA ASN A 84 -1.55 -14.46 -17.35
C ASN A 84 -1.44 -13.96 -18.80
N GLY A 85 -0.46 -14.44 -19.57
CA GLY A 85 -0.25 -14.03 -20.97
C GLY A 85 0.04 -12.53 -21.10
N ILE A 86 0.75 -11.93 -20.11
CA ILE A 86 1.09 -10.50 -20.10
C ILE A 86 2.47 -10.32 -20.73
N GLU A 87 2.54 -9.50 -21.78
CA GLU A 87 3.78 -9.07 -22.40
C GLU A 87 3.90 -7.54 -22.31
N ILE A 88 4.89 -7.06 -21.59
CA ILE A 88 5.18 -5.63 -21.51
C ILE A 88 6.00 -5.22 -22.75
N GLN A 89 5.44 -4.33 -23.54
CA GLN A 89 6.11 -3.76 -24.72
C GLN A 89 6.84 -2.49 -24.31
N PHE A 90 8.16 -2.59 -24.19
CA PHE A 90 9.03 -1.44 -23.93
C PHE A 90 9.29 -0.68 -25.22
N ALA A 91 9.09 0.64 -25.19
CA ALA A 91 9.61 1.52 -26.22
C ALA A 91 11.13 1.72 -26.05
N PRO A 92 11.85 2.11 -27.10
CA PRO A 92 13.26 2.47 -26.99
C PRO A 92 13.48 3.57 -25.92
N GLY A 93 14.34 3.29 -24.95
CA GLY A 93 14.65 4.23 -23.86
C GLY A 93 13.82 4.06 -22.57
N ASP A 94 12.74 3.28 -22.58
CA ASP A 94 11.90 3.11 -21.37
C ASP A 94 12.69 2.51 -20.19
N LYS A 95 13.53 1.52 -20.46
CA LYS A 95 14.31 0.84 -19.39
C LYS A 95 15.34 1.75 -18.78
N GLU A 96 16.01 2.54 -19.61
CA GLU A 96 17.00 3.53 -19.20
C GLU A 96 16.31 4.64 -18.40
N LEU A 97 15.18 5.15 -18.89
CA LEU A 97 14.41 6.19 -18.20
C LEU A 97 13.96 5.75 -16.81
N LEU A 98 13.43 4.52 -16.68
CA LEU A 98 13.04 3.96 -15.40
C LEU A 98 14.25 3.81 -14.45
N ALA A 99 15.37 3.27 -14.95
CA ALA A 99 16.56 2.97 -14.13
C ALA A 99 17.27 4.23 -13.61
N GLU A 100 17.27 5.30 -14.40
CA GLU A 100 17.99 6.54 -14.11
C GLU A 100 17.14 7.55 -13.30
N ASN A 101 15.82 7.35 -13.21
CA ASN A 101 14.92 8.33 -12.59
C ASN A 101 14.02 7.68 -11.52
N THR A 102 14.66 7.11 -10.52
CA THR A 102 13.98 6.55 -9.33
C THR A 102 13.55 7.64 -8.36
N VAL A 103 12.60 7.32 -7.49
CA VAL A 103 12.07 8.24 -6.49
C VAL A 103 13.01 8.43 -5.30
N ASP A 104 12.91 9.59 -4.63
CA ASP A 104 13.70 9.93 -3.45
C ASP A 104 13.10 9.39 -2.14
N PHE A 105 11.80 9.10 -2.12
CA PHE A 105 11.07 8.56 -0.97
C PHE A 105 9.86 7.74 -1.41
N ILE A 106 9.36 6.88 -0.54
CA ILE A 106 8.13 6.12 -0.75
C ILE A 106 7.01 6.77 0.07
N SER A 107 5.94 7.19 -0.59
CA SER A 107 4.70 7.55 0.11
C SER A 107 3.62 6.50 -0.13
N PHE A 108 2.74 6.35 0.85
CA PHE A 108 1.70 5.33 0.78
C PHE A 108 0.45 5.69 1.58
N SER A 109 -0.66 5.11 1.15
CA SER A 109 -1.91 5.05 1.92
C SER A 109 -2.00 3.74 2.66
N TYR A 110 -2.40 3.78 3.93
CA TYR A 110 -2.67 2.61 4.74
C TYR A 110 -4.06 2.69 5.39
N TYR A 111 -4.87 1.68 5.22
CA TYR A 111 -6.21 1.61 5.81
C TYR A 111 -6.45 0.31 6.58
N MET A 112 -5.98 -0.80 6.05
CA MET A 112 -6.25 -2.14 6.57
C MET A 112 -5.23 -3.15 6.04
N SER A 113 -5.19 -4.32 6.67
CA SER A 113 -4.53 -5.52 6.16
C SER A 113 -5.52 -6.47 5.51
N VAL A 114 -5.00 -7.50 4.84
CA VAL A 114 -5.79 -8.58 4.26
C VAL A 114 -5.28 -9.94 4.74
N VAL A 115 -6.08 -10.98 4.54
CA VAL A 115 -5.65 -12.37 4.74
C VAL A 115 -5.68 -13.08 3.40
N ALA A 116 -4.63 -13.85 3.12
CA ALA A 116 -4.52 -14.70 1.95
C ALA A 116 -4.43 -16.18 2.35
N ALA A 117 -5.03 -17.04 1.55
CA ALA A 117 -4.98 -18.49 1.71
C ALA A 117 -4.75 -19.15 0.36
N HIS A 118 -4.21 -20.38 0.38
CA HIS A 118 -4.05 -21.18 -0.84
C HIS A 118 -5.40 -21.57 -1.46
N ASP A 119 -6.37 -21.93 -0.59
CA ASP A 119 -7.72 -22.30 -0.98
C ASP A 119 -8.72 -21.25 -0.44
N PRO A 120 -8.78 -20.04 -1.03
CA PRO A 120 -9.55 -18.92 -0.47
C PRO A 120 -11.06 -19.16 -0.44
N GLU A 121 -11.59 -20.06 -1.29
CA GLU A 121 -13.00 -20.44 -1.35
C GLU A 121 -13.49 -21.15 -0.09
N ASN A 122 -12.58 -21.69 0.72
CA ASN A 122 -12.91 -22.37 1.99
C ASN A 122 -13.20 -21.40 3.14
N TYR A 123 -13.02 -20.09 2.93
CA TYR A 123 -13.12 -19.08 3.96
C TYR A 123 -14.16 -18.01 3.63
N SER A 124 -14.73 -17.40 4.67
CA SER A 124 -15.66 -16.29 4.51
C SER A 124 -14.95 -15.04 4.01
N SER A 125 -15.44 -14.46 2.93
CA SER A 125 -14.96 -13.17 2.43
C SER A 125 -15.57 -12.02 3.20
N GLY A 126 -14.74 -11.03 3.54
CA GLY A 126 -15.18 -9.78 4.12
C GLY A 126 -15.92 -8.91 3.10
N ARG A 127 -16.86 -8.10 3.58
CA ARG A 127 -17.52 -7.07 2.80
C ARG A 127 -16.76 -5.76 2.97
N GLY A 128 -15.67 -5.60 2.26
CA GLY A 128 -14.99 -4.30 2.17
C GLY A 128 -15.19 -3.70 0.79
N ASN A 129 -15.28 -2.38 0.69
CA ASN A 129 -15.40 -1.70 -0.60
C ASN A 129 -14.06 -1.48 -1.32
N LEU A 130 -12.92 -1.74 -0.66
CA LEU A 130 -11.59 -1.62 -1.26
C LEU A 130 -11.15 -2.91 -1.95
N LEU A 131 -11.18 -4.03 -1.26
CA LEU A 131 -10.92 -5.35 -1.81
C LEU A 131 -11.67 -6.39 -0.99
N GLY A 132 -12.35 -7.32 -1.67
CA GLY A 132 -12.87 -8.52 -1.04
C GLY A 132 -11.69 -9.42 -0.67
N GLY A 133 -11.58 -9.80 0.60
CA GLY A 133 -10.54 -10.69 1.11
C GLY A 133 -11.08 -11.56 2.24
N ILE A 134 -10.32 -12.56 2.64
CA ILE A 134 -10.64 -13.39 3.79
C ILE A 134 -10.56 -12.49 5.05
N LEU A 135 -11.55 -12.65 5.94
CA LEU A 135 -11.56 -11.95 7.22
C LEU A 135 -10.47 -12.52 8.14
N ASN A 136 -9.69 -11.65 8.74
CA ASN A 136 -8.80 -12.00 9.84
C ASN A 136 -9.64 -12.20 11.12
N PRO A 137 -9.67 -13.41 11.70
CA PRO A 137 -10.49 -13.68 12.88
C PRO A 137 -10.02 -12.97 14.17
N HIS A 138 -8.85 -12.33 14.12
CA HIS A 138 -8.25 -11.64 15.26
C HIS A 138 -8.43 -10.11 15.21
N LEU A 139 -9.07 -9.57 14.17
CA LEU A 139 -9.25 -8.14 14.00
C LEU A 139 -10.73 -7.75 14.06
N ALA A 140 -10.99 -6.63 14.73
CA ALA A 140 -12.29 -5.98 14.68
C ALA A 140 -12.48 -5.32 13.30
N SER A 141 -13.74 -5.10 12.91
CA SER A 141 -14.10 -4.41 11.68
C SER A 141 -15.01 -3.24 11.96
N SER A 142 -14.89 -2.18 11.15
CA SER A 142 -15.91 -1.14 11.10
C SER A 142 -17.22 -1.66 10.47
N GLU A 143 -18.27 -0.85 10.51
CA GLU A 143 -19.56 -1.16 9.87
C GLU A 143 -19.46 -1.34 8.35
N TRP A 144 -18.42 -0.77 7.72
CA TRP A 144 -18.13 -0.97 6.29
C TRP A 144 -17.35 -2.27 6.01
N GLY A 145 -16.97 -3.00 7.07
CA GLY A 145 -16.17 -4.22 6.97
C GLY A 145 -14.67 -3.98 6.82
N TRP A 146 -14.19 -2.75 7.11
CA TRP A 146 -12.77 -2.48 7.14
C TRP A 146 -12.17 -2.97 8.45
N GLN A 147 -11.20 -3.86 8.36
CA GLN A 147 -10.54 -4.40 9.54
C GLN A 147 -9.54 -3.42 10.12
N ILE A 148 -9.60 -3.25 11.43
CA ILE A 148 -8.75 -2.30 12.18
C ILE A 148 -7.48 -3.02 12.57
N ASP A 149 -6.36 -2.61 11.95
CA ASP A 149 -5.06 -3.25 12.16
C ASP A 149 -3.92 -2.23 12.32
N PRO A 150 -3.75 -1.67 13.52
CA PRO A 150 -2.64 -0.76 13.78
C PRO A 150 -1.26 -1.41 13.63
N VAL A 151 -1.10 -2.68 14.02
CA VAL A 151 0.16 -3.43 13.89
C VAL A 151 0.54 -3.64 12.43
N GLY A 152 -0.44 -3.79 11.55
CA GLY A 152 -0.21 -3.87 10.11
C GLY A 152 0.47 -2.62 9.55
N LEU A 153 0.19 -1.44 10.10
CA LEU A 153 0.91 -0.21 9.71
C LEU A 153 2.40 -0.30 10.10
N ARG A 154 2.73 -0.77 11.31
CA ARG A 154 4.13 -0.98 11.73
C ARG A 154 4.84 -1.99 10.82
N LEU A 155 4.16 -3.09 10.45
CA LEU A 155 4.71 -4.08 9.52
C LEU A 155 4.98 -3.48 8.13
N VAL A 156 4.09 -2.64 7.61
CA VAL A 156 4.31 -1.93 6.35
C VAL A 156 5.52 -1.01 6.43
N LEU A 157 5.61 -0.21 7.50
CA LEU A 157 6.75 0.70 7.71
C LEU A 157 8.07 -0.06 7.73
N ASN A 158 8.17 -1.11 8.55
CA ASN A 158 9.36 -1.96 8.61
C ASN A 158 9.67 -2.60 7.25
N SER A 159 8.66 -3.18 6.59
CA SER A 159 8.86 -3.87 5.31
C SER A 159 9.32 -2.94 4.19
N PHE A 160 8.76 -1.73 4.10
CA PHE A 160 9.17 -0.75 3.09
C PHE A 160 10.56 -0.20 3.39
N TYR A 161 10.85 0.10 4.66
CA TYR A 161 12.16 0.60 5.03
C TYR A 161 13.26 -0.44 4.82
N ASP A 162 13.07 -1.68 5.28
CA ASP A 162 13.99 -2.78 5.04
C ASP A 162 14.24 -3.03 3.54
N ARG A 163 13.18 -2.88 2.73
CA ARG A 163 13.24 -3.16 1.31
C ARG A 163 13.94 -2.09 0.50
N TYR A 164 13.75 -0.82 0.83
CA TYR A 164 14.18 0.30 0.00
C TYR A 164 15.24 1.18 0.63
N GLN A 165 15.33 1.23 1.97
CA GLN A 165 16.21 2.14 2.72
C GLN A 165 16.02 3.61 2.27
N LEU A 166 14.78 3.97 1.94
CA LEU A 166 14.36 5.30 1.56
C LEU A 166 13.44 5.87 2.65
N PRO A 167 13.40 7.21 2.78
CA PRO A 167 12.43 7.86 3.65
C PRO A 167 11.00 7.44 3.31
N LEU A 168 10.15 7.32 4.33
CA LEU A 168 8.76 6.89 4.18
C LEU A 168 7.80 8.02 4.54
N PHE A 169 6.68 8.12 3.81
CA PHE A 169 5.68 9.15 4.03
C PHE A 169 4.27 8.54 4.00
N ILE A 170 3.58 8.56 5.14
CA ILE A 170 2.18 8.13 5.23
C ILE A 170 1.31 9.29 4.76
N VAL A 171 0.82 9.24 3.53
CA VAL A 171 0.00 10.31 2.95
C VAL A 171 -1.46 10.17 3.27
N GLU A 172 -1.94 8.94 3.48
CA GLU A 172 -3.31 8.69 3.90
C GLU A 172 -3.37 7.57 4.96
N ASN A 173 -4.15 7.81 6.00
CA ASN A 173 -4.57 6.82 6.98
C ASN A 173 -5.97 7.19 7.50
N GLY A 174 -6.84 6.23 7.68
CA GLY A 174 -8.20 6.49 8.12
C GLY A 174 -9.08 5.25 8.12
N LEU A 175 -10.31 5.41 8.58
CA LEU A 175 -11.29 4.34 8.74
C LEU A 175 -12.60 4.70 8.04
N GLY A 176 -13.04 3.83 7.13
CA GLY A 176 -14.39 3.90 6.57
C GLY A 176 -15.42 3.43 7.59
N ALA A 177 -16.37 4.29 7.96
CA ALA A 177 -17.45 4.01 8.89
C ALA A 177 -18.69 4.82 8.54
N LYS A 178 -19.85 4.46 9.13
CA LYS A 178 -21.10 5.20 8.99
C LYS A 178 -21.21 6.23 10.11
N ASP A 179 -21.16 7.49 9.73
CA ASP A 179 -21.37 8.57 10.69
C ASP A 179 -22.86 8.86 10.84
N VAL A 180 -23.27 9.11 12.08
CA VAL A 180 -24.64 9.54 12.40
C VAL A 180 -24.57 10.92 13.01
N LEU A 181 -25.29 11.86 12.39
CA LEU A 181 -25.41 13.22 12.91
C LEU A 181 -26.30 13.20 14.16
N VAL A 182 -25.78 13.74 15.26
CA VAL A 182 -26.50 13.86 16.54
C VAL A 182 -26.52 15.31 17.01
N ASP A 183 -27.46 15.66 17.88
CA ASP A 183 -27.52 16.98 18.49
C ASP A 183 -26.50 17.08 19.61
N GLY A 184 -25.48 17.90 19.41
CA GLY A 184 -24.45 18.19 20.41
C GLY A 184 -24.67 19.54 21.13
N PRO A 185 -23.89 19.83 22.15
CA PRO A 185 -24.05 21.07 22.97
C PRO A 185 -23.79 22.36 22.18
N ASN A 186 -23.06 22.27 21.06
CA ASN A 186 -22.73 23.41 20.20
C ASN A 186 -23.39 23.31 18.80
N GLY A 187 -24.41 22.49 18.63
CA GLY A 187 -25.08 22.20 17.36
C GLY A 187 -24.84 20.75 16.89
N PRO A 188 -25.30 20.42 15.68
CA PRO A 188 -25.14 19.07 15.15
C PRO A 188 -23.66 18.63 15.10
N THR A 189 -23.39 17.41 15.53
CA THR A 189 -22.04 16.81 15.60
C THR A 189 -22.10 15.33 15.24
N VAL A 190 -20.93 14.73 15.10
CA VAL A 190 -20.74 13.27 15.01
C VAL A 190 -19.94 12.82 16.22
N GLU A 191 -20.42 11.78 16.89
CA GLU A 191 -19.66 11.13 17.97
C GLU A 191 -18.73 10.08 17.37
N ASP A 192 -17.50 10.49 17.06
CA ASP A 192 -16.51 9.67 16.35
C ASP A 192 -15.29 9.27 17.19
N ASP A 193 -15.50 9.05 18.49
CA ASP A 193 -14.47 8.55 19.42
C ASP A 193 -13.77 7.27 18.88
N TYR A 194 -14.50 6.42 18.17
CA TYR A 194 -13.94 5.24 17.51
C TYR A 194 -12.88 5.59 16.47
N ARG A 195 -13.02 6.74 15.76
CA ARG A 195 -12.06 7.21 14.79
C ARG A 195 -10.84 7.82 15.48
N ILE A 196 -11.06 8.53 16.59
CA ILE A 196 -9.98 9.04 17.44
C ILE A 196 -9.15 7.88 17.98
N ASP A 197 -9.80 6.83 18.48
CA ASP A 197 -9.12 5.63 18.98
C ASP A 197 -8.34 4.90 17.87
N TYR A 198 -8.93 4.75 16.68
CA TYR A 198 -8.25 4.20 15.51
C TYR A 198 -6.95 4.96 15.21
N LEU A 199 -7.02 6.28 15.11
CA LEU A 199 -5.86 7.12 14.80
C LEU A 199 -4.80 7.07 15.89
N LYS A 200 -5.22 7.10 17.17
CA LYS A 200 -4.32 6.99 18.32
C LYS A 200 -3.53 5.68 18.29
N GLN A 201 -4.20 4.56 18.05
CA GLN A 201 -3.54 3.25 17.96
C GLN A 201 -2.56 3.19 16.78
N HIS A 202 -2.91 3.74 15.60
CA HIS A 202 -2.02 3.77 14.45
C HIS A 202 -0.81 4.68 14.67
N LEU A 203 -0.99 5.86 15.25
CA LEU A 203 0.11 6.77 15.61
C LEU A 203 1.07 6.14 16.64
N GLN A 204 0.53 5.36 17.58
CA GLN A 204 1.37 4.61 18.52
C GLN A 204 2.27 3.61 17.77
N GLN A 205 1.73 2.91 16.76
CA GLN A 205 2.51 1.97 15.96
C GLN A 205 3.53 2.66 15.04
N VAL A 206 3.28 3.90 14.63
CA VAL A 206 4.33 4.72 13.98
C VAL A 206 5.46 5.00 14.96
N GLY A 207 5.15 5.34 16.23
CA GLY A 207 6.16 5.50 17.28
C GLY A 207 6.99 4.22 17.50
N GLU A 208 6.34 3.06 17.53
CA GLU A 208 7.04 1.77 17.65
C GLU A 208 7.93 1.47 16.44
N ALA A 209 7.52 1.86 15.22
CA ALA A 209 8.35 1.69 14.02
C ALA A 209 9.60 2.58 14.06
N LEU A 210 9.52 3.77 14.65
CA LEU A 210 10.70 4.61 14.91
C LEU A 210 11.71 3.90 15.83
N GLU A 211 11.22 3.27 16.90
CA GLU A 211 12.07 2.47 17.80
C GLU A 211 12.65 1.22 17.11
N ASP A 212 11.96 0.69 16.10
CA ASP A 212 12.49 -0.38 15.22
C ASP A 212 13.61 0.12 14.27
N GLY A 213 13.84 1.44 14.18
CA GLY A 213 14.86 2.05 13.33
C GLY A 213 14.36 2.50 11.95
N VAL A 214 13.06 2.56 11.75
CA VAL A 214 12.46 3.13 10.52
C VAL A 214 12.60 4.64 10.55
N GLU A 215 12.93 5.27 9.42
CA GLU A 215 12.96 6.72 9.24
C GLU A 215 11.72 7.22 8.48
N PRO A 216 10.56 7.41 9.14
CA PRO A 216 9.42 8.06 8.51
C PRO A 216 9.66 9.58 8.44
N VAL A 217 9.43 10.16 7.27
CA VAL A 217 9.61 11.61 7.07
C VAL A 217 8.41 12.39 7.55
N SER A 218 7.21 11.85 7.42
CA SER A 218 5.98 12.57 7.77
C SER A 218 4.75 11.66 7.83
N TYR A 219 3.77 12.14 8.58
CA TYR A 219 2.42 11.62 8.66
C TYR A 219 1.47 12.81 8.50
N THR A 220 0.82 12.99 7.34
CA THR A 220 0.17 14.29 7.07
C THR A 220 -1.30 14.25 6.66
N HIS A 221 -1.90 13.14 6.32
CA HIS A 221 -3.30 13.17 5.90
C HIS A 221 -4.16 12.14 6.61
N LEU A 222 -5.07 12.67 7.43
CA LEU A 222 -6.15 11.92 8.05
C LEU A 222 -7.35 12.00 7.10
N ARG A 223 -7.72 10.90 6.47
CA ARG A 223 -8.96 10.84 5.71
C ARG A 223 -10.06 10.34 6.64
N ALA A 224 -11.00 11.23 6.90
CA ALA A 224 -12.25 10.90 7.58
C ALA A 224 -13.25 10.27 6.62
#